data_53a351eceb4ffdadee9bbb491898617a
#
_entry.id   53a351eceb4ffdadee9bbb491898617a
#
_cell.length_a   1.000
_cell.length_b   1.000
_cell.length_c   1.000
_cell.angle_alpha   90.00
_cell.angle_beta   90.00
_cell.angle_gamma   90.00
#
_symmetry.space_group_name_H-M   'P 1'
#
loop_
_entity.id
_entity.type
_entity.pdbx_description
1 polymer ?
#
loop_
_entity_poly.entity_id
_entity_poly.type
_entity_poly.pdbx_seq_one_letter_code
_entity_poly.pdbx_strand_id
1 'polypeptide(L)'
;MKRLLLTFIITAFAVFGNLHAQQYCGINGLIHVPTADMDTVGIARVGAHYIPKAMMPDRMRIDGEKFNSFTNYLSVTPFRWIEVGYGYTLWKFHQDLNPNKKTGFYAKDRYFSVKIQVIQEDKWWPSVAFGGNDVWGSGDEGESSSNYNKNYFLSLSKHLDYKKNIIGGHLTYRKWDRDFNHKWNGVVGGITFQPAFYQQLRLISEWDGCEMNIGADCRLFKYFLVQVALLDFSHVNAGLSLYIPLI
;
A
#
# COMPACT_ATOMS: atom_id res chain seq x y z
N MET A 1 15.90 -23.11 -31.63
CA MET A 1 15.95 -22.81 -30.20
C MET A 1 15.78 -21.31 -29.86
N LYS A 2 16.55 -20.39 -30.41
CA LYS A 2 16.42 -18.93 -30.10
C LYS A 2 15.01 -18.34 -30.39
N ARG A 3 14.35 -18.74 -31.47
CA ARG A 3 12.99 -18.28 -31.83
C ARG A 3 11.92 -18.84 -30.90
N LEU A 4 12.05 -20.09 -30.44
CA LEU A 4 11.13 -20.68 -29.46
C LEU A 4 11.25 -20.00 -28.10
N LEU A 5 12.48 -19.64 -27.67
CA LEU A 5 12.71 -18.90 -26.42
C LEU A 5 12.11 -17.49 -26.48
N LEU A 6 12.24 -16.80 -27.62
CA LEU A 6 11.66 -15.49 -27.84
C LEU A 6 10.13 -15.54 -27.86
N THR A 7 9.53 -16.56 -28.47
CA THR A 7 8.08 -16.77 -28.50
C THR A 7 7.56 -17.10 -27.09
N PHE A 8 8.30 -17.91 -26.32
CA PHE A 8 7.94 -18.23 -24.94
C PHE A 8 8.03 -17.01 -24.02
N ILE A 9 9.02 -16.13 -24.23
CA ILE A 9 9.15 -14.86 -23.52
C ILE A 9 7.98 -13.92 -23.89
N ILE A 10 7.62 -13.81 -25.18
CA ILE A 10 6.54 -12.94 -25.65
C ILE A 10 5.16 -13.45 -25.19
N THR A 11 4.90 -14.76 -25.18
CA THR A 11 3.65 -15.33 -24.65
C THR A 11 3.54 -15.25 -23.13
N ALA A 12 4.65 -15.18 -22.41
CA ALA A 12 4.66 -14.95 -20.96
C ALA A 12 4.17 -13.53 -20.56
N PHE A 13 4.20 -12.57 -21.49
CA PHE A 13 3.77 -11.19 -21.26
C PHE A 13 2.28 -10.91 -21.55
N ALA A 14 1.52 -11.89 -22.03
CA ALA A 14 0.16 -11.69 -22.55
C ALA A 14 -0.98 -12.08 -21.61
N VAL A 15 -0.82 -11.95 -20.31
CA VAL A 15 -1.95 -12.01 -19.38
C VAL A 15 -2.21 -10.62 -18.82
N PHE A 16 -3.16 -9.94 -19.44
CA PHE A 16 -3.68 -8.63 -19.02
C PHE A 16 -4.46 -8.80 -17.71
N GLY A 17 -3.79 -8.68 -16.58
CA GLY A 17 -4.44 -8.40 -15.30
C GLY A 17 -4.27 -6.91 -15.03
N ASN A 18 -5.32 -6.25 -14.54
CA ASN A 18 -5.21 -4.88 -14.07
C ASN A 18 -4.06 -4.78 -13.06
N LEU A 19 -3.24 -3.75 -13.20
CA LEU A 19 -2.16 -3.51 -12.28
C LEU A 19 -2.76 -2.80 -11.07
N HIS A 20 -2.66 -3.43 -9.92
CA HIS A 20 -3.08 -2.85 -8.66
C HIS A 20 -1.86 -2.65 -7.78
N ALA A 21 -1.59 -1.42 -7.37
CA ALA A 21 -0.54 -1.11 -6.41
C ALA A 21 -0.99 -1.38 -5.00
N GLN A 22 -0.05 -1.42 -4.12
CA GLN A 22 -0.28 -1.71 -2.72
C GLN A 22 0.31 -0.60 -1.87
N GLN A 23 -0.52 -0.02 -0.98
CA GLN A 23 0.02 0.84 0.04
C GLN A 23 0.92 0.04 0.99
N TYR A 24 1.80 0.75 1.69
CA TYR A 24 2.73 0.14 2.64
C TYR A 24 2.04 -0.66 3.77
N CYS A 25 0.74 -0.43 4.03
CA CYS A 25 -0.07 -1.20 4.99
C CYS A 25 -0.54 -2.56 4.47
N GLY A 26 -0.35 -2.86 3.19
CA GLY A 26 -0.62 -4.19 2.62
C GLY A 26 -1.95 -4.36 1.90
N ILE A 27 -2.88 -3.40 1.94
CA ILE A 27 -4.08 -3.41 1.10
C ILE A 27 -3.87 -2.59 -0.17
N ASN A 28 -4.72 -2.80 -1.17
CA ASN A 28 -4.63 -2.10 -2.45
C ASN A 28 -4.81 -0.58 -2.29
N GLY A 29 -3.94 0.19 -2.96
CA GLY A 29 -3.92 1.65 -2.89
C GLY A 29 -2.90 2.28 -3.82
N LEU A 30 -2.48 3.50 -3.50
CA LEU A 30 -1.37 4.20 -4.14
C LEU A 30 -0.05 3.91 -3.38
N ILE A 31 0.64 4.93 -2.91
CA ILE A 31 1.83 4.79 -2.06
C ILE A 31 1.41 4.78 -0.58
N HIS A 32 0.69 5.81 -0.15
CA HIS A 32 0.19 6.00 1.21
C HIS A 32 -1.34 6.08 1.27
N VAL A 33 -2.00 6.37 0.15
CA VAL A 33 -3.44 6.61 0.06
C VAL A 33 -4.18 5.34 -0.36
N PRO A 34 -5.21 4.88 0.40
CA PRO A 34 -6.08 3.81 -0.03
C PRO A 34 -6.94 4.23 -1.23
N THR A 35 -7.26 3.27 -2.09
CA THR A 35 -8.15 3.47 -3.24
C THR A 35 -9.38 2.55 -3.15
N ALA A 36 -10.38 2.82 -3.99
CA ALA A 36 -11.52 1.93 -4.11
C ALA A 36 -11.25 0.70 -5.00
N ASP A 37 -10.07 0.59 -5.59
CA ASP A 37 -9.69 -0.55 -6.41
C ASP A 37 -9.50 -1.80 -5.57
N MET A 38 -9.89 -2.93 -6.13
CA MET A 38 -9.74 -4.25 -5.51
C MET A 38 -8.73 -5.07 -6.28
N ASP A 39 -8.01 -5.93 -5.60
CA ASP A 39 -7.13 -6.88 -6.28
C ASP A 39 -7.93 -8.00 -6.98
N THR A 40 -7.26 -8.78 -7.80
CA THR A 40 -7.87 -9.93 -8.47
C THR A 40 -8.34 -10.96 -7.44
N VAL A 41 -9.56 -11.46 -7.62
CA VAL A 41 -10.15 -12.50 -6.77
C VAL A 41 -9.29 -13.77 -6.78
N GLY A 42 -9.13 -14.40 -5.62
CA GLY A 42 -8.34 -15.62 -5.47
C GLY A 42 -6.83 -15.39 -5.50
N ILE A 43 -6.38 -14.16 -5.35
CA ILE A 43 -4.96 -13.83 -5.20
C ILE A 43 -4.65 -13.57 -3.71
N ALA A 44 -3.59 -14.22 -3.23
CA ALA A 44 -2.89 -13.79 -2.03
C ALA A 44 -1.65 -12.99 -2.41
N ARG A 45 -1.31 -12.01 -1.62
CA ARG A 45 -0.15 -11.14 -1.83
C ARG A 45 0.68 -11.09 -0.55
N VAL A 46 1.94 -11.45 -0.65
CA VAL A 46 2.93 -11.35 0.44
C VAL A 46 3.94 -10.31 0.06
N GLY A 47 4.22 -9.37 0.93
CA GLY A 47 5.15 -8.30 0.59
C GLY A 47 5.78 -7.60 1.77
N ALA A 48 6.71 -6.71 1.45
CA ALA A 48 7.38 -5.84 2.39
C ALA A 48 7.61 -4.45 1.78
N HIS A 49 7.50 -3.43 2.63
CA HIS A 49 7.84 -2.06 2.29
C HIS A 49 8.88 -1.50 3.26
N TYR A 50 9.87 -0.82 2.69
CA TYR A 50 10.78 0.03 3.42
C TYR A 50 10.11 1.39 3.66
N ILE A 51 10.05 1.82 4.92
CA ILE A 51 9.46 3.08 5.36
C ILE A 51 10.58 4.00 5.83
N PRO A 52 10.83 5.12 5.14
CA PRO A 52 11.87 6.07 5.55
C PRO A 52 11.49 6.74 6.87
N LYS A 53 12.50 7.14 7.62
CA LYS A 53 12.35 7.81 8.93
C LYS A 53 11.49 9.08 8.89
N ALA A 54 11.39 9.74 7.75
CA ALA A 54 10.53 10.92 7.56
C ALA A 54 9.04 10.61 7.77
N MET A 55 8.58 9.42 7.37
CA MET A 55 7.20 8.95 7.60
C MET A 55 6.94 8.49 9.03
N MET A 56 7.99 8.33 9.84
CA MET A 56 7.83 7.85 11.21
C MET A 56 7.24 8.95 12.10
N PRO A 57 6.24 8.63 12.92
CA PRO A 57 5.70 9.57 13.92
C PRO A 57 6.78 10.09 14.86
N ASP A 58 6.63 11.31 15.35
CA ASP A 58 7.58 11.91 16.29
C ASP A 58 7.67 11.15 17.62
N ARG A 59 6.59 10.49 18.03
CA ARG A 59 6.56 9.61 19.20
C ARG A 59 7.53 8.43 19.10
N MET A 60 7.94 8.06 17.87
CA MET A 60 8.87 6.95 17.60
C MET A 60 10.35 7.37 17.64
N ARG A 61 10.65 8.50 18.27
CA ARG A 61 12.05 8.90 18.52
C ARG A 61 12.62 8.07 19.66
N ILE A 62 13.84 7.62 19.44
CA ILE A 62 14.68 6.96 20.45
C ILE A 62 15.92 7.83 20.59
N ASP A 63 16.22 8.28 21.79
CA ASP A 63 17.33 9.20 22.06
C ASP A 63 17.31 10.45 21.15
N GLY A 64 16.09 10.94 20.84
CA GLY A 64 15.89 12.09 19.97
C GLY A 64 15.92 11.82 18.47
N GLU A 65 16.26 10.61 18.01
CA GLU A 65 16.37 10.25 16.60
C GLU A 65 15.23 9.37 16.12
N LYS A 66 14.83 9.56 14.84
CA LYS A 66 13.93 8.66 14.11
C LYS A 66 14.73 7.65 13.29
N PHE A 67 14.22 6.45 13.17
CA PHE A 67 14.85 5.38 12.40
C PHE A 67 13.91 4.91 11.28
N ASN A 68 14.51 4.40 10.21
CA ASN A 68 13.78 3.72 9.14
C ASN A 68 13.12 2.45 9.68
N SER A 69 12.03 2.05 9.05
CA SER A 69 11.20 0.92 9.45
C SER A 69 10.89 0.02 8.26
N PHE A 70 10.30 -1.13 8.54
CA PHE A 70 9.82 -2.07 7.53
C PHE A 70 8.43 -2.55 7.92
N THR A 71 7.51 -2.54 6.96
CA THR A 71 6.22 -3.22 7.08
C THR A 71 6.24 -4.47 6.23
N ASN A 72 5.77 -5.57 6.79
CA ASN A 72 5.55 -6.82 6.09
C ASN A 72 4.07 -7.17 6.18
N TYR A 73 3.53 -7.78 5.14
CA TYR A 73 2.10 -8.04 5.05
C TYR A 73 1.75 -9.27 4.23
N LEU A 74 0.57 -9.79 4.53
CA LEU A 74 -0.17 -10.75 3.72
C LEU A 74 -1.55 -10.14 3.47
N SER A 75 -1.97 -10.02 2.21
CA SER A 75 -3.34 -9.64 1.86
C SER A 75 -3.97 -10.70 0.95
N VAL A 76 -5.29 -10.81 1.02
CA VAL A 76 -6.09 -11.74 0.22
C VAL A 76 -7.36 -11.04 -0.23
N THR A 77 -7.76 -11.26 -1.48
CA THR A 77 -9.03 -10.84 -2.04
C THR A 77 -9.91 -12.06 -2.29
N PRO A 78 -10.61 -12.58 -1.26
CA PRO A 78 -11.40 -13.80 -1.40
C PRO A 78 -12.62 -13.63 -2.29
N PHE A 79 -13.21 -12.44 -2.32
CA PHE A 79 -14.36 -12.08 -3.14
C PHE A 79 -14.15 -10.71 -3.79
N ARG A 80 -14.88 -10.40 -4.86
CA ARG A 80 -14.75 -9.14 -5.61
C ARG A 80 -14.94 -7.88 -4.77
N TRP A 81 -15.65 -8.00 -3.65
CA TRP A 81 -16.05 -6.88 -2.82
C TRP A 81 -15.33 -6.77 -1.48
N ILE A 82 -14.43 -7.70 -1.15
CA ILE A 82 -13.67 -7.66 0.11
C ILE A 82 -12.20 -8.00 -0.10
N GLU A 83 -11.35 -7.20 0.48
CA GLU A 83 -9.92 -7.42 0.64
C GLU A 83 -9.59 -7.39 2.13
N VAL A 84 -8.86 -8.39 2.59
CA VAL A 84 -8.39 -8.50 3.99
C VAL A 84 -6.88 -8.59 4.01
N GLY A 85 -6.27 -7.97 5.00
CA GLY A 85 -4.83 -7.94 5.18
C GLY A 85 -4.43 -8.20 6.61
N TYR A 86 -3.29 -8.86 6.78
CA TYR A 86 -2.56 -8.93 8.02
C TYR A 86 -1.18 -8.33 7.80
N GLY A 87 -0.78 -7.40 8.65
CA GLY A 87 0.51 -6.75 8.56
C GLY A 87 1.22 -6.67 9.90
N TYR A 88 2.51 -6.46 9.82
CA TYR A 88 3.28 -6.05 10.97
C TYR A 88 4.37 -5.09 10.56
N THR A 89 4.54 -4.02 11.35
CA THR A 89 5.58 -3.02 11.18
C THR A 89 6.65 -3.23 12.24
N LEU A 90 7.90 -3.29 11.81
CA LEU A 90 9.06 -3.45 12.68
C LEU A 90 9.60 -2.08 13.06
N TRP A 91 9.66 -1.81 14.38
CA TRP A 91 10.18 -0.56 14.91
C TRP A 91 11.51 -0.78 15.60
N LYS A 92 12.42 0.17 15.47
CA LYS A 92 13.58 0.17 16.33
C LYS A 92 13.20 0.63 17.71
N PHE A 93 13.71 -0.07 18.72
CA PHE A 93 13.56 0.24 20.13
C PHE A 93 14.76 -0.27 20.91
N HIS A 94 14.89 0.14 22.17
CA HIS A 94 15.89 -0.44 23.07
C HIS A 94 15.51 -1.87 23.43
N GLN A 95 16.48 -2.78 23.42
CA GLN A 95 16.27 -4.17 23.84
C GLN A 95 15.71 -4.21 25.27
N ASP A 96 14.63 -5.01 25.46
CA ASP A 96 13.94 -5.18 26.73
C ASP A 96 13.45 -3.86 27.38
N LEU A 97 13.14 -2.85 26.55
CA LEU A 97 12.75 -1.51 26.99
C LEU A 97 13.78 -0.81 27.90
N ASN A 98 15.02 -1.23 27.84
CA ASN A 98 16.09 -0.68 28.69
C ASN A 98 16.97 0.29 27.88
N PRO A 99 17.01 1.60 28.23
CA PRO A 99 17.79 2.60 27.51
C PRO A 99 19.30 2.32 27.44
N ASN A 100 19.82 1.52 28.37
CA ASN A 100 21.24 1.17 28.41
C ASN A 100 21.60 -0.03 27.49
N LYS A 101 20.60 -0.64 26.84
CA LYS A 101 20.81 -1.75 25.92
C LYS A 101 20.81 -1.30 24.46
N LYS A 102 21.26 -2.19 23.57
CA LYS A 102 21.37 -1.93 22.13
C LYS A 102 20.01 -1.57 21.51
N THR A 103 20.02 -0.61 20.60
CA THR A 103 18.89 -0.25 19.76
C THR A 103 18.80 -1.20 18.55
N GLY A 104 17.61 -1.75 18.30
CA GLY A 104 17.34 -2.69 17.20
C GLY A 104 15.87 -2.84 16.93
N PHE A 105 15.47 -3.71 15.98
CA PHE A 105 14.08 -4.00 15.64
C PHE A 105 13.41 -4.91 16.69
N TYR A 106 13.25 -4.42 17.90
CA TYR A 106 12.67 -5.18 19.02
C TYR A 106 11.16 -4.97 19.21
N ALA A 107 10.61 -3.88 18.67
CA ALA A 107 9.18 -3.61 18.73
C ALA A 107 8.48 -4.00 17.42
N LYS A 108 7.26 -4.51 17.56
CA LYS A 108 6.41 -4.93 16.42
C LYS A 108 4.99 -4.42 16.64
N ASP A 109 4.46 -3.75 15.66
CA ASP A 109 3.05 -3.41 15.57
C ASP A 109 2.36 -4.40 14.63
N ARG A 110 1.41 -5.20 15.12
CA ARG A 110 0.66 -6.20 14.35
C ARG A 110 -0.77 -5.73 14.19
N TYR A 111 -1.28 -5.82 12.97
CA TYR A 111 -2.60 -5.28 12.66
C TYR A 111 -3.31 -6.07 11.57
N PHE A 112 -4.63 -5.97 11.59
CA PHE A 112 -5.50 -6.41 10.51
C PHE A 112 -6.10 -5.23 9.79
N SER A 113 -6.20 -5.36 8.47
CA SER A 113 -6.82 -4.37 7.59
C SER A 113 -7.97 -5.01 6.83
N VAL A 114 -9.01 -4.23 6.57
CA VAL A 114 -10.15 -4.67 5.78
C VAL A 114 -10.60 -3.54 4.86
N LYS A 115 -10.96 -3.90 3.62
CA LYS A 115 -11.58 -3.00 2.65
C LYS A 115 -12.76 -3.68 2.02
N ILE A 116 -13.89 -2.97 1.93
CA ILE A 116 -15.14 -3.43 1.35
C ILE A 116 -15.52 -2.48 0.21
N GLN A 117 -15.64 -3.01 -0.99
CA GLN A 117 -16.11 -2.28 -2.16
C GLN A 117 -17.62 -2.48 -2.28
N VAL A 118 -18.37 -1.38 -2.13
CA VAL A 118 -19.84 -1.39 -2.17
C VAL A 118 -20.41 -1.06 -3.55
N ILE A 119 -19.62 -0.34 -4.36
CA ILE A 119 -19.96 -0.02 -5.75
C ILE A 119 -18.75 -0.36 -6.60
N GLN A 120 -18.96 -1.21 -7.61
CA GLN A 120 -17.95 -1.46 -8.64
C GLN A 120 -17.98 -0.34 -9.67
N GLU A 121 -16.82 -0.03 -10.23
CA GLU A 121 -16.72 0.93 -11.32
C GLU A 121 -17.51 0.45 -12.55
N ASP A 122 -18.24 1.36 -13.15
CA ASP A 122 -18.91 1.20 -14.44
C ASP A 122 -18.66 2.44 -15.30
N LYS A 123 -19.15 2.45 -16.52
CA LYS A 123 -18.98 3.57 -17.47
C LYS A 123 -19.27 4.94 -16.85
N TRP A 124 -20.32 5.06 -16.05
CA TRP A 124 -20.79 6.33 -15.49
C TRP A 124 -20.45 6.52 -14.00
N TRP A 125 -20.29 5.45 -13.25
CA TRP A 125 -20.11 5.48 -11.81
C TRP A 125 -18.68 5.13 -11.42
N PRO A 126 -18.08 5.87 -10.48
CA PRO A 126 -16.82 5.45 -9.87
C PRO A 126 -17.03 4.21 -9.00
N SER A 127 -15.97 3.47 -8.76
CA SER A 127 -15.96 2.51 -7.67
C SER A 127 -15.98 3.23 -6.32
N VAL A 128 -16.64 2.62 -5.33
CA VAL A 128 -16.72 3.13 -3.96
C VAL A 128 -16.34 2.02 -3.01
N ALA A 129 -15.38 2.28 -2.13
CA ALA A 129 -14.96 1.36 -1.11
C ALA A 129 -14.75 2.08 0.22
N PHE A 130 -15.01 1.39 1.32
CA PHE A 130 -14.65 1.84 2.65
C PHE A 130 -13.84 0.75 3.36
N GLY A 131 -13.10 1.15 4.38
CA GLY A 131 -12.28 0.21 5.12
C GLY A 131 -11.52 0.84 6.25
N GLY A 132 -10.60 0.07 6.78
CA GLY A 132 -9.66 0.54 7.79
C GLY A 132 -8.41 -0.31 7.82
N ASN A 133 -7.33 0.34 8.18
CA ASN A 133 -6.09 -0.32 8.55
C ASN A 133 -6.03 -0.40 10.06
N ASP A 134 -5.45 -1.47 10.58
CA ASP A 134 -5.29 -1.70 12.01
C ASP A 134 -6.65 -1.67 12.75
N VAL A 135 -7.67 -2.26 12.12
CA VAL A 135 -9.02 -2.38 12.72
C VAL A 135 -9.03 -3.32 13.91
N TRP A 136 -8.14 -4.30 13.91
CA TRP A 136 -7.78 -5.16 15.04
C TRP A 136 -6.26 -5.24 15.12
N GLY A 137 -5.69 -4.70 16.17
CA GLY A 137 -4.26 -4.73 16.46
C GLY A 137 -3.93 -5.52 17.72
N SER A 138 -2.64 -5.73 17.96
CA SER A 138 -2.13 -6.41 19.15
C SER A 138 -1.87 -5.41 20.28
N GLY A 139 -2.90 -4.75 20.81
CA GLY A 139 -2.74 -3.83 21.93
C GLY A 139 -4.02 -3.67 22.72
N ASP A 140 -3.91 -3.69 24.03
CA ASP A 140 -5.01 -3.32 24.92
C ASP A 140 -5.34 -1.83 24.79
N GLU A 141 -6.54 -1.44 25.19
CA GLU A 141 -7.02 -0.07 25.24
C GLU A 141 -6.25 0.73 26.30
N GLY A 142 -5.02 1.12 26.02
CA GLY A 142 -4.19 1.90 26.94
C GLY A 142 -3.15 2.74 26.21
N GLU A 143 -2.42 3.59 26.95
CA GLU A 143 -1.36 4.45 26.41
C GLU A 143 -0.22 3.68 25.75
N SER A 144 -0.07 2.38 26.07
CA SER A 144 0.92 1.47 25.49
C SER A 144 0.39 0.65 24.29
N SER A 145 -0.85 0.88 23.83
CA SER A 145 -1.41 0.13 22.69
C SER A 145 -0.65 0.42 21.40
N SER A 146 -0.44 -0.61 20.61
CA SER A 146 0.30 -0.53 19.37
C SER A 146 -0.39 0.27 18.26
N ASN A 147 -1.62 0.16 18.01
CA ASN A 147 -2.53 0.85 17.06
C ASN A 147 -1.95 2.08 16.29
N TYR A 148 -0.68 2.01 15.86
CA TYR A 148 0.00 3.14 15.21
C TYR A 148 -0.51 3.40 13.80
N ASN A 149 -1.02 2.37 13.14
CA ASN A 149 -1.51 2.43 11.78
C ASN A 149 -3.04 2.54 11.69
N LYS A 150 -3.73 2.68 12.84
CA LYS A 150 -5.19 2.69 12.90
C LYS A 150 -5.77 3.90 12.20
N ASN A 151 -6.46 3.63 11.11
CA ASN A 151 -7.20 4.63 10.35
C ASN A 151 -8.41 4.00 9.66
N TYR A 152 -9.40 4.83 9.35
CA TYR A 152 -10.59 4.49 8.59
C TYR A 152 -10.68 5.37 7.35
N PHE A 153 -11.22 4.84 6.27
CA PHE A 153 -11.31 5.56 5.01
C PHE A 153 -12.57 5.24 4.21
N LEU A 154 -12.95 6.21 3.37
CA LEU A 154 -13.93 6.08 2.31
C LEU A 154 -13.26 6.54 1.02
N SER A 155 -13.20 5.67 0.01
CA SER A 155 -12.48 5.92 -1.24
C SER A 155 -13.40 5.85 -2.45
N LEU A 156 -13.09 6.69 -3.42
CA LEU A 156 -13.67 6.72 -4.76
C LEU A 156 -12.54 6.53 -5.78
N SER A 157 -12.76 5.70 -6.80
CA SER A 157 -11.81 5.53 -7.90
C SER A 157 -12.53 5.49 -9.24
N LYS A 158 -11.94 6.15 -10.24
CA LYS A 158 -12.45 6.18 -11.61
C LYS A 158 -11.31 6.08 -12.60
N HIS A 159 -11.48 5.19 -13.61
CA HIS A 159 -10.50 4.99 -14.66
C HIS A 159 -11.05 5.42 -16.02
N LEU A 160 -10.18 5.99 -16.83
CA LEU A 160 -10.46 6.39 -18.20
C LEU A 160 -9.48 5.70 -19.14
N ASP A 161 -10.03 4.94 -20.07
CA ASP A 161 -9.26 4.34 -21.16
C ASP A 161 -9.15 5.32 -22.34
N TYR A 162 -7.94 5.75 -22.65
CA TYR A 162 -7.67 6.58 -23.81
C TYR A 162 -6.54 5.98 -24.64
N LYS A 163 -6.89 5.46 -25.83
CA LYS A 163 -5.93 4.83 -26.77
C LYS A 163 -5.04 3.78 -26.10
N LYS A 164 -5.66 2.92 -25.27
CA LYS A 164 -4.98 1.88 -24.46
C LYS A 164 -4.12 2.42 -23.31
N ASN A 165 -4.03 3.73 -23.11
CA ASN A 165 -3.51 4.25 -21.87
C ASN A 165 -4.64 4.27 -20.84
N ILE A 166 -4.33 3.95 -19.59
CA ILE A 166 -5.30 4.00 -18.51
C ILE A 166 -4.90 5.14 -17.57
N ILE A 167 -5.82 6.08 -17.34
CA ILE A 167 -5.66 7.17 -16.40
C ILE A 167 -6.64 6.93 -15.26
N GLY A 168 -6.15 6.74 -14.05
CA GLY A 168 -6.96 6.59 -12.84
C GLY A 168 -6.97 7.86 -12.01
N GLY A 169 -8.15 8.24 -11.53
CA GLY A 169 -8.33 9.29 -10.52
C GLY A 169 -8.84 8.67 -9.22
N HIS A 170 -8.23 9.01 -8.09
CA HIS A 170 -8.55 8.44 -6.79
C HIS A 170 -8.74 9.55 -5.77
N LEU A 171 -9.85 9.50 -5.03
CA LEU A 171 -10.18 10.44 -3.98
C LEU A 171 -10.60 9.68 -2.73
N THR A 172 -10.03 10.01 -1.59
CA THR A 172 -10.27 9.32 -0.34
C THR A 172 -10.44 10.33 0.79
N TYR A 173 -11.45 10.12 1.61
CA TYR A 173 -11.54 10.74 2.93
C TYR A 173 -11.00 9.77 3.97
N ARG A 174 -10.01 10.19 4.75
CA ARG A 174 -9.33 9.35 5.73
C ARG A 174 -9.29 10.00 7.10
N LYS A 175 -9.46 9.18 8.14
CA LYS A 175 -9.37 9.59 9.54
C LYS A 175 -8.45 8.62 10.29
N TRP A 176 -7.37 9.15 10.84
CA TRP A 176 -6.46 8.45 11.72
C TRP A 176 -6.92 8.57 13.18
N ASP A 177 -6.76 7.51 13.91
CA ASP A 177 -7.16 7.41 15.33
C ASP A 177 -6.20 8.16 16.25
N ARG A 178 -4.89 8.07 15.98
CA ARG A 178 -3.85 8.65 16.83
C ARG A 178 -3.49 10.06 16.41
N ASP A 179 -3.38 10.96 17.42
CA ASP A 179 -3.11 12.40 17.24
C ASP A 179 -1.85 12.69 16.44
N PHE A 180 -0.79 11.90 16.64
CA PHE A 180 0.47 12.07 15.94
C PHE A 180 0.38 11.75 14.43
N ASN A 181 -0.71 11.14 13.98
CA ASN A 181 -1.00 10.86 12.57
C ASN A 181 -2.06 11.82 12.00
N HIS A 182 -2.61 12.76 12.77
CA HIS A 182 -3.68 13.65 12.34
C HIS A 182 -3.28 14.57 11.17
N LYS A 183 -1.98 14.75 10.93
CA LYS A 183 -1.49 15.45 9.73
C LYS A 183 -1.96 14.80 8.42
N TRP A 184 -2.28 13.51 8.43
CA TRP A 184 -2.77 12.75 7.28
C TRP A 184 -4.29 12.58 7.26
N ASN A 185 -5.03 13.30 8.12
CA ASN A 185 -6.49 13.30 8.14
C ASN A 185 -7.06 14.16 7.01
N GLY A 186 -8.28 13.82 6.61
CA GLY A 186 -9.06 14.60 5.66
C GLY A 186 -9.07 14.03 4.25
N VAL A 187 -9.17 14.92 3.28
CA VAL A 187 -9.25 14.56 1.87
C VAL A 187 -7.84 14.34 1.33
N VAL A 188 -7.61 13.15 0.83
CA VAL A 188 -6.37 12.69 0.21
C VAL A 188 -6.69 12.06 -1.15
N GLY A 189 -5.71 11.90 -2.02
CA GLY A 189 -5.98 11.28 -3.30
C GLY A 189 -4.80 11.32 -4.25
N GLY A 190 -5.03 10.90 -5.48
CA GLY A 190 -3.97 10.90 -6.47
C GLY A 190 -4.43 10.51 -7.86
N ILE A 191 -3.48 10.51 -8.76
CA ILE A 191 -3.67 10.15 -10.17
C ILE A 191 -2.70 9.02 -10.50
N THR A 192 -3.17 8.08 -11.29
CA THR A 192 -2.36 6.99 -11.83
C THR A 192 -2.35 7.03 -13.35
N PHE A 193 -1.25 6.62 -13.94
CA PHE A 193 -1.10 6.51 -15.39
C PHE A 193 -0.42 5.21 -15.78
N GLN A 194 -1.11 4.39 -16.58
CA GLN A 194 -0.57 3.17 -17.17
C GLN A 194 -0.41 3.39 -18.68
N PRO A 195 0.84 3.40 -19.20
CA PRO A 195 1.11 3.68 -20.60
C PRO A 195 0.72 2.48 -21.49
N ALA A 196 0.17 2.76 -22.66
CA ALA A 196 -0.26 1.77 -23.65
C ALA A 196 0.86 0.82 -24.10
N PHE A 197 2.11 1.30 -24.14
CA PHE A 197 3.26 0.52 -24.58
C PHE A 197 3.75 -0.49 -23.54
N TYR A 198 3.44 -0.28 -22.24
CA TYR A 198 3.83 -1.20 -21.17
C TYR A 198 2.86 -1.12 -19.99
N GLN A 199 1.76 -1.85 -20.08
CA GLN A 199 0.69 -1.83 -19.06
C GLN A 199 1.06 -2.50 -17.73
N GLN A 200 2.23 -3.09 -17.65
CA GLN A 200 2.80 -3.60 -16.40
C GLN A 200 3.42 -2.49 -15.54
N LEU A 201 3.56 -1.28 -16.08
CA LEU A 201 4.06 -0.11 -15.40
C LEU A 201 2.89 0.81 -15.06
N ARG A 202 2.85 1.31 -13.82
CA ARG A 202 1.93 2.35 -13.39
C ARG A 202 2.72 3.46 -12.72
N LEU A 203 2.57 4.68 -13.23
CA LEU A 203 3.09 5.89 -12.61
C LEU A 203 2.05 6.43 -11.64
N ILE A 204 2.49 6.99 -10.53
CA ILE A 204 1.66 7.44 -9.42
C ILE A 204 2.07 8.84 -9.01
N SER A 205 1.08 9.70 -8.82
CA SER A 205 1.23 10.97 -8.11
C SER A 205 0.11 11.06 -7.08
N GLU A 206 0.45 11.31 -5.82
CA GLU A 206 -0.53 11.37 -4.74
C GLU A 206 -0.29 12.57 -3.82
N TRP A 207 -1.38 13.07 -3.26
CA TRP A 207 -1.42 13.95 -2.10
C TRP A 207 -1.90 13.14 -0.90
N ASP A 208 -1.08 13.00 0.13
CA ASP A 208 -1.36 12.15 1.29
C ASP A 208 -2.00 12.89 2.47
N GLY A 209 -2.27 14.18 2.29
CA GLY A 209 -2.83 15.07 3.31
C GLY A 209 -1.83 16.10 3.82
N CYS A 210 -0.54 15.87 3.67
CA CYS A 210 0.49 16.83 4.03
C CYS A 210 1.62 16.97 2.98
N GLU A 211 1.85 15.95 2.17
CA GLU A 211 2.99 15.92 1.23
C GLU A 211 2.56 15.39 -0.14
N MET A 212 3.23 15.88 -1.19
CA MET A 212 3.10 15.34 -2.54
C MET A 212 4.12 14.23 -2.75
N ASN A 213 3.63 13.06 -3.14
CA ASN A 213 4.45 11.89 -3.42
C ASN A 213 4.36 11.52 -4.89
N ILE A 214 5.46 11.06 -5.45
CA ILE A 214 5.49 10.48 -6.80
C ILE A 214 6.10 9.08 -6.73
N GLY A 215 5.64 8.19 -7.59
CA GLY A 215 6.16 6.84 -7.62
C GLY A 215 5.80 6.10 -8.88
N ALA A 216 6.29 4.90 -8.92
CA ALA A 216 5.96 3.93 -9.96
C ALA A 216 5.89 2.53 -9.35
N ASP A 217 5.00 1.72 -9.87
CA ASP A 217 5.02 0.30 -9.64
C ASP A 217 5.06 -0.47 -10.97
N CYS A 218 5.67 -1.63 -10.91
CA CYS A 218 5.86 -2.48 -12.08
C CYS A 218 5.68 -3.94 -11.71
N ARG A 219 4.80 -4.64 -12.46
CA ARG A 219 4.64 -6.08 -12.33
C ARG A 219 5.66 -6.80 -13.19
N LEU A 220 6.52 -7.57 -12.54
CA LEU A 220 7.55 -8.37 -13.20
C LEU A 220 7.17 -9.85 -13.16
N PHE A 221 7.37 -10.55 -14.28
CA PHE A 221 7.17 -12.01 -14.40
C PHE A 221 5.81 -12.50 -13.90
N LYS A 222 4.75 -11.68 -13.94
CA LYS A 222 3.39 -11.94 -13.44
C LYS A 222 3.25 -12.06 -11.92
N TYR A 223 4.33 -12.36 -11.22
CA TYR A 223 4.30 -12.71 -9.80
C TYR A 223 4.85 -11.63 -8.89
N PHE A 224 5.74 -10.79 -9.36
CA PHE A 224 6.40 -9.78 -8.53
C PHE A 224 5.85 -8.38 -8.86
N LEU A 225 5.50 -7.64 -7.85
CA LEU A 225 5.26 -6.20 -7.94
C LEU A 225 6.37 -5.47 -7.22
N VAL A 226 7.07 -4.62 -7.93
CA VAL A 226 8.06 -3.70 -7.38
C VAL A 226 7.45 -2.31 -7.37
N GLN A 227 7.50 -1.62 -6.25
CA GLN A 227 7.09 -0.23 -6.11
C GLN A 227 8.28 0.60 -5.62
N VAL A 228 8.48 1.76 -6.23
CA VAL A 228 9.45 2.77 -5.76
C VAL A 228 8.77 4.12 -5.79
N ALA A 229 8.94 4.89 -4.73
CA ALA A 229 8.38 6.21 -4.59
C ALA A 229 9.36 7.21 -3.96
N LEU A 230 9.15 8.47 -4.26
CA LEU A 230 9.77 9.61 -3.61
C LEU A 230 8.69 10.35 -2.83
N LEU A 231 8.79 10.32 -1.51
CA LEU A 231 7.92 11.03 -0.59
C LEU A 231 8.49 12.43 -0.40
N ASP A 232 7.63 13.45 -0.56
CA ASP A 232 8.03 14.86 -0.55
C ASP A 232 9.24 15.11 -1.47
N PHE A 233 9.30 14.42 -2.62
CA PHE A 233 10.39 14.46 -3.62
C PHE A 233 11.80 14.23 -3.05
N SER A 234 11.94 13.79 -1.81
CA SER A 234 13.23 13.72 -1.11
C SER A 234 13.52 12.38 -0.42
N HIS A 235 12.50 11.63 -0.01
CA HIS A 235 12.67 10.41 0.77
C HIS A 235 12.22 9.18 -0.02
N VAL A 236 13.14 8.26 -0.26
CA VAL A 236 12.85 7.01 -0.99
C VAL A 236 12.01 6.09 -0.12
N ASN A 237 10.91 5.61 -0.69
CA ASN A 237 10.11 4.48 -0.21
C ASN A 237 10.19 3.39 -1.27
N ALA A 238 10.28 2.13 -0.86
CA ALA A 238 10.34 1.00 -1.78
C ALA A 238 9.59 -0.19 -1.22
N GLY A 239 8.93 -0.94 -2.11
CA GLY A 239 8.17 -2.13 -1.78
C GLY A 239 8.38 -3.24 -2.79
N LEU A 240 8.29 -4.47 -2.30
CA LEU A 240 8.28 -5.68 -3.10
C LEU A 240 7.16 -6.58 -2.61
N SER A 241 6.37 -7.10 -3.53
CA SER A 241 5.37 -8.12 -3.20
C SER A 241 5.33 -9.26 -4.22
N LEU A 242 4.92 -10.42 -3.74
CA LEU A 242 4.71 -11.64 -4.50
C LEU A 242 3.21 -11.92 -4.59
N TYR A 243 2.71 -12.14 -5.80
CA TYR A 243 1.35 -12.56 -6.11
C TYR A 243 1.30 -14.08 -6.15
N ILE A 244 0.42 -14.66 -5.34
CA ILE A 244 0.23 -16.10 -5.22
C ILE A 244 -1.21 -16.42 -5.60
N PRO A 245 -1.47 -17.03 -6.79
CA PRO A 245 -2.79 -17.54 -7.11
C PRO A 245 -3.18 -18.65 -6.12
N LEU A 246 -4.38 -18.51 -5.54
CA LEU A 246 -4.95 -19.51 -4.61
C LEU A 246 -5.91 -20.46 -5.32
N ILE A 247 -6.38 -20.07 -6.51
CA ILE A 247 -7.35 -20.80 -7.34
C ILE A 247 -6.86 -20.77 -8.79
#